data_2570f516501c4f84404263af384f0c4f
#
_entry.id   2570f516501c4f84404263af384f0c4f
#
_cell.length_a   1.000
_cell.length_b   1.000
_cell.length_c   1.000
_cell.angle_alpha   90.00
_cell.angle_beta   90.00
_cell.angle_gamma   90.00
#
_symmetry.space_group_name_H-M   'P 1'
#
loop_
_entity.id
_entity.type
_entity.pdbx_description
1 polymer ?
#
loop_
_entity_poly.entity_id
_entity_poly.type
_entity_poly.pdbx_seq_one_letter_code
_entity_poly.pdbx_strand_id
1 'polypeptide(L)'
;FLMAVATIGAIALGDYQEGTAVMLFYQIGELFQSYAVGKSRRNISELMDIRPDYANIQQDGKLEKVDPDEVEVGTIIVVQPGEKIPIDGMIEDGNSTLNTSALTGESLPRDAKVGDEVISGCVNMTGLLKVKTTKEFGESTVSKILDLVENSSMKKARAENFITRFARVYTPAVCYGALALAFIPPIVLLLMGQPARFGDWIYRALTFLVISCPCALVISIPLSFFGGIGGASACGILVKGSTYLEELARTGIVVFDKTGTLTQGTFKVTGIHPAEGTSEEQLVEAAALAESWSKHPISLSIKAAYGREIDPNRVTDVQELGGHGVTAKVDGRTVAAGNARLMEKLGLKAPAVSETGTIVHVAIEGMYAGYLLIADVVKPHSAQAIRGLKDAGVRKTVMLTGDAEPVAKAVSAELGLDEYHAGLLPGDKVDQIETLLAAKRPKENLAFVGDGINDAPVLSRADVGIAMGALGSDAVSYTHLRAH
;
A
#
# COMPACT_ATOMS: atom_id res chain seq x y z
N PHE A 1 13.92 37.62 4.74
CA PHE A 1 14.47 38.84 4.10
C PHE A 1 13.58 40.06 4.38
N LEU A 2 12.28 40.09 3.99
CA LEU A 2 11.37 41.22 4.18
C LEU A 2 11.29 41.67 5.66
N MET A 3 11.16 40.70 6.57
CA MET A 3 11.09 40.97 8.03
C MET A 3 12.38 41.56 8.57
N ALA A 4 13.54 41.03 8.15
CA ALA A 4 14.82 41.57 8.58
C ALA A 4 15.02 43.03 8.14
N VAL A 5 14.66 43.35 6.89
CA VAL A 5 14.73 44.75 6.38
C VAL A 5 13.80 45.66 7.18
N ALA A 6 12.57 45.21 7.46
CA ALA A 6 11.59 45.97 8.22
C ALA A 6 12.06 46.23 9.67
N THR A 7 12.58 45.20 10.33
CA THR A 7 13.12 45.32 11.71
C THR A 7 14.33 46.27 11.80
N ILE A 8 15.29 46.08 10.90
CA ILE A 8 16.48 46.95 10.83
C ILE A 8 16.08 48.41 10.57
N GLY A 9 15.10 48.58 9.62
CA GLY A 9 14.59 49.89 9.29
C GLY A 9 13.87 50.60 10.47
N ALA A 10 13.02 49.88 11.20
CA ALA A 10 12.32 50.37 12.37
C ALA A 10 13.33 50.80 13.47
N ILE A 11 14.35 49.99 13.74
CA ILE A 11 15.42 50.29 14.67
C ILE A 11 16.21 51.56 14.23
N ALA A 12 16.52 51.64 12.93
CA ALA A 12 17.24 52.81 12.38
C ALA A 12 16.45 54.12 12.47
N LEU A 13 15.11 54.03 12.46
CA LEU A 13 14.22 55.19 12.66
C LEU A 13 13.99 55.54 14.15
N GLY A 14 14.57 54.76 15.07
CA GLY A 14 14.42 54.94 16.51
C GLY A 14 13.15 54.32 17.10
N ASP A 15 12.39 53.56 16.32
CA ASP A 15 11.19 52.88 16.77
C ASP A 15 11.48 51.46 17.23
N TYR A 16 12.10 51.39 18.41
CA TYR A 16 12.53 50.13 19.02
C TYR A 16 11.33 49.24 19.42
N GLN A 17 10.19 49.86 19.79
CA GLN A 17 9.01 49.10 20.23
C GLN A 17 8.42 48.30 19.08
N GLU A 18 8.24 48.91 17.93
CA GLU A 18 7.68 48.22 16.75
C GLU A 18 8.68 47.23 16.15
N GLY A 19 9.96 47.57 16.04
CA GLY A 19 11.00 46.63 15.60
C GLY A 19 11.05 45.39 16.47
N THR A 20 10.92 45.56 17.80
CA THR A 20 10.88 44.42 18.74
C THR A 20 9.59 43.61 18.59
N ALA A 21 8.43 44.28 18.46
CA ALA A 21 7.13 43.62 18.28
C ALA A 21 7.11 42.76 17.00
N VAL A 22 7.63 43.31 15.90
CA VAL A 22 7.73 42.57 14.62
C VAL A 22 8.58 41.31 14.76
N MET A 23 9.74 41.38 15.40
CA MET A 23 10.60 40.22 15.65
C MET A 23 9.96 39.23 16.60
N LEU A 24 9.28 39.70 17.65
CA LEU A 24 8.58 38.81 18.59
C LEU A 24 7.46 38.02 17.89
N PHE A 25 6.62 38.69 17.12
CA PHE A 25 5.56 38.00 16.35
C PHE A 25 6.13 37.03 15.32
N TYR A 26 7.22 37.37 14.67
CA TYR A 26 7.93 36.48 13.79
C TYR A 26 8.44 35.23 14.51
N GLN A 27 9.14 35.40 15.64
CA GLN A 27 9.65 34.29 16.44
C GLN A 27 8.54 33.37 16.97
N ILE A 28 7.40 33.95 17.38
CA ILE A 28 6.23 33.20 17.80
C ILE A 28 5.70 32.42 16.62
N GLY A 29 5.59 32.99 15.42
CA GLY A 29 5.18 32.30 14.20
C GLY A 29 6.09 31.11 13.83
N GLU A 30 7.42 31.34 13.88
CA GLU A 30 8.44 30.29 13.65
C GLU A 30 8.35 29.16 14.70
N LEU A 31 8.10 29.52 15.98
CA LEU A 31 7.92 28.52 17.04
C LEU A 31 6.71 27.64 16.78
N PHE A 32 5.56 28.22 16.42
CA PHE A 32 4.36 27.46 16.07
C PHE A 32 4.60 26.59 14.82
N GLN A 33 5.29 27.13 13.82
CA GLN A 33 5.68 26.37 12.63
C GLN A 33 6.57 25.18 13.00
N SER A 34 7.63 25.42 13.77
CA SER A 34 8.56 24.36 14.20
C SER A 34 7.87 23.29 15.02
N TYR A 35 6.95 23.68 15.92
CA TYR A 35 6.16 22.76 16.71
C TYR A 35 5.22 21.92 15.86
N ALA A 36 4.49 22.55 14.93
CA ALA A 36 3.54 21.86 14.05
C ALA A 36 4.24 20.90 13.08
N VAL A 37 5.34 21.34 12.45
CA VAL A 37 6.19 20.51 11.58
C VAL A 37 6.86 19.40 12.37
N GLY A 38 7.37 19.71 13.59
CA GLY A 38 8.00 18.72 14.46
C GLY A 38 7.03 17.62 14.91
N LYS A 39 5.77 17.97 15.23
CA LYS A 39 4.73 16.99 15.57
C LYS A 39 4.37 16.10 14.37
N SER A 40 4.27 16.67 13.18
CA SER A 40 4.01 15.92 11.95
C SER A 40 5.18 15.00 11.57
N ARG A 41 6.43 15.48 11.74
CA ARG A 41 7.64 14.65 11.52
C ARG A 41 7.80 13.54 12.56
N ARG A 42 7.31 13.71 13.78
CA ARG A 42 7.39 12.69 14.82
C ARG A 42 6.60 11.42 14.43
N ASN A 43 5.46 11.57 13.79
CA ASN A 43 4.69 10.43 13.25
C ASN A 43 5.46 9.67 12.15
N ILE A 44 6.31 10.37 11.38
CA ILE A 44 7.20 9.75 10.38
C ILE A 44 8.43 9.14 11.07
N SER A 45 8.93 9.76 12.13
CA SER A 45 10.07 9.25 12.91
C SER A 45 9.73 7.98 13.70
N GLU A 46 8.47 7.81 14.13
CA GLU A 46 8.00 6.55 14.74
C GLU A 46 8.00 5.39 13.72
N LEU A 47 7.87 5.68 12.42
CA LEU A 47 8.12 4.70 11.35
C LEU A 47 9.61 4.41 11.16
N MET A 48 10.50 5.37 11.40
CA MET A 48 11.94 5.14 11.36
C MET A 48 12.45 4.29 12.53
N ASP A 49 11.68 4.22 13.62
CA ASP A 49 11.95 3.33 14.75
C ASP A 49 11.73 1.84 14.43
N ILE A 50 11.26 1.52 13.20
CA ILE A 50 11.16 0.15 12.69
C ILE A 50 12.55 -0.43 12.36
N ARG A 51 13.57 0.38 12.10
CA ARG A 51 14.91 -0.10 11.77
C ARG A 51 15.47 -0.96 12.91
N PRO A 52 15.89 -2.19 12.63
CA PRO A 52 16.60 -3.01 13.59
C PRO A 52 18.02 -2.47 13.81
N ASP A 53 18.46 -2.39 15.06
CA ASP A 53 19.79 -1.88 15.41
C ASP A 53 20.89 -2.91 15.19
N TYR A 54 20.57 -4.22 15.21
CA TYR A 54 21.51 -5.33 15.08
C TYR A 54 20.82 -6.60 14.60
N ALA A 55 21.63 -7.52 14.10
CA ALA A 55 21.26 -8.93 13.86
C ALA A 55 22.09 -9.84 14.78
N ASN A 56 21.45 -10.87 15.38
CA ASN A 56 22.20 -11.89 16.10
C ASN A 56 22.52 -13.04 15.13
N ILE A 57 23.81 -13.31 14.92
CA ILE A 57 24.29 -14.47 14.17
C ILE A 57 24.89 -15.50 15.12
N GLN A 58 24.82 -16.77 14.76
CA GLN A 58 25.43 -17.84 15.55
C GLN A 58 26.79 -18.20 14.96
N GLN A 59 27.89 -17.80 15.65
CA GLN A 59 29.24 -18.21 15.32
C GLN A 59 29.81 -19.02 16.49
N ASP A 60 30.39 -20.16 16.19
CA ASP A 60 31.02 -21.08 17.17
C ASP A 60 30.15 -21.40 18.40
N GLY A 61 28.83 -21.48 18.21
CA GLY A 61 27.86 -21.78 19.28
C GLY A 61 27.54 -20.59 20.20
N LYS A 62 28.05 -19.39 19.91
CA LYS A 62 27.72 -18.15 20.61
C LYS A 62 26.94 -17.22 19.71
N LEU A 63 26.05 -16.43 20.34
CA LEU A 63 25.34 -15.36 19.63
C LEU A 63 26.22 -14.12 19.60
N GLU A 64 26.51 -13.63 18.42
CA GLU A 64 27.22 -12.38 18.17
C GLU A 64 26.29 -11.36 17.55
N LYS A 65 26.35 -10.12 18.06
CA LYS A 65 25.59 -8.99 17.50
C LYS A 65 26.42 -8.33 16.44
N VAL A 66 25.88 -8.30 15.21
CA VAL A 66 26.50 -7.67 14.05
C VAL A 66 25.58 -6.58 13.48
N ASP A 67 26.15 -5.67 12.71
CA ASP A 67 25.33 -4.72 11.94
C ASP A 67 24.53 -5.48 10.87
N PRO A 68 23.23 -5.24 10.71
CA PRO A 68 22.42 -5.87 9.66
C PRO A 68 23.01 -5.72 8.24
N ASP A 69 23.73 -4.63 7.97
CA ASP A 69 24.40 -4.39 6.69
C ASP A 69 25.56 -5.37 6.41
N GLU A 70 26.08 -6.05 7.43
CA GLU A 70 27.19 -7.02 7.31
C GLU A 70 26.70 -8.47 7.11
N VAL A 71 25.39 -8.70 7.15
CA VAL A 71 24.79 -10.04 7.06
C VAL A 71 24.57 -10.44 5.60
N GLU A 72 25.24 -11.50 5.17
CA GLU A 72 25.11 -12.04 3.81
C GLU A 72 23.80 -12.86 3.64
N VAL A 73 23.32 -12.96 2.40
CA VAL A 73 22.19 -13.82 2.03
C VAL A 73 22.50 -15.28 2.33
N GLY A 74 21.55 -15.97 2.96
CA GLY A 74 21.68 -17.36 3.38
C GLY A 74 22.24 -17.56 4.80
N THR A 75 22.61 -16.48 5.50
CA THR A 75 23.03 -16.51 6.91
C THR A 75 21.85 -16.82 7.81
N ILE A 76 22.07 -17.63 8.84
CA ILE A 76 21.05 -17.91 9.87
C ILE A 76 21.17 -16.88 10.97
N ILE A 77 20.12 -16.07 11.10
CA ILE A 77 19.96 -15.10 12.17
C ILE A 77 19.05 -15.66 13.26
N VAL A 78 19.34 -15.32 14.52
CA VAL A 78 18.56 -15.75 15.68
C VAL A 78 17.79 -14.56 16.22
N VAL A 79 16.46 -14.68 16.27
CA VAL A 79 15.57 -13.61 16.74
C VAL A 79 14.90 -14.05 18.03
N GLN A 80 15.22 -13.38 19.14
CA GLN A 80 14.68 -13.66 20.46
C GLN A 80 13.30 -13.02 20.64
N PRO A 81 12.47 -13.49 21.60
CA PRO A 81 11.25 -12.79 21.97
C PRO A 81 11.50 -11.34 22.38
N GLY A 82 10.72 -10.41 21.84
CA GLY A 82 10.87 -8.97 22.01
C GLY A 82 11.80 -8.29 21.00
N GLU A 83 12.54 -9.04 20.18
CA GLU A 83 13.43 -8.48 19.16
C GLU A 83 12.70 -8.27 17.82
N LYS A 84 13.17 -7.30 17.05
CA LYS A 84 12.73 -7.07 15.67
C LYS A 84 13.49 -8.03 14.74
N ILE A 85 12.80 -8.56 13.74
CA ILE A 85 13.42 -9.34 12.66
C ILE A 85 14.27 -8.36 11.83
N PRO A 86 15.60 -8.57 11.73
CA PRO A 86 16.48 -7.60 11.09
C PRO A 86 16.42 -7.63 9.56
N ILE A 87 16.27 -8.79 8.95
CA ILE A 87 16.33 -9.00 7.50
C ILE A 87 15.25 -9.98 7.09
N ASP A 88 14.70 -9.81 5.89
CA ASP A 88 13.71 -10.72 5.32
C ASP A 88 14.30 -12.12 5.17
N GLY A 89 13.51 -13.15 5.50
CA GLY A 89 14.00 -14.53 5.45
C GLY A 89 12.92 -15.58 5.62
N MET A 90 13.34 -16.82 5.72
CA MET A 90 12.48 -17.98 5.94
C MET A 90 12.80 -18.62 7.28
N ILE A 91 11.80 -18.99 8.06
CA ILE A 91 11.99 -19.67 9.35
C ILE A 91 12.52 -21.08 9.09
N GLU A 92 13.72 -21.36 9.59
CA GLU A 92 14.36 -22.65 9.50
C GLU A 92 14.15 -23.51 10.76
N ASP A 93 13.99 -22.84 11.92
CA ASP A 93 13.74 -23.51 13.22
C ASP A 93 12.97 -22.57 14.16
N GLY A 94 12.08 -23.15 14.96
CA GLY A 94 11.27 -22.42 15.93
C GLY A 94 9.84 -22.10 15.46
N ASN A 95 9.00 -21.78 16.44
CA ASN A 95 7.63 -21.32 16.24
C ASN A 95 7.40 -20.11 17.14
N SER A 96 6.71 -19.10 16.63
CA SER A 96 6.40 -17.89 17.39
C SER A 96 5.16 -17.20 16.87
N THR A 97 4.79 -16.12 17.55
CA THR A 97 3.78 -15.16 17.09
C THR A 97 4.49 -13.86 16.77
N LEU A 98 4.21 -13.29 15.61
CA LEU A 98 4.83 -12.05 15.12
C LEU A 98 3.84 -10.89 15.24
N ASN A 99 4.30 -9.80 15.82
CA ASN A 99 3.58 -8.53 15.73
C ASN A 99 4.00 -7.79 14.46
N THR A 100 3.06 -7.67 13.53
CA THR A 100 3.26 -7.02 12.23
C THR A 100 2.68 -5.62 12.19
N SER A 101 2.10 -5.13 13.29
CA SER A 101 1.31 -3.88 13.32
C SER A 101 2.07 -2.65 12.84
N ALA A 102 3.38 -2.58 13.12
CA ALA A 102 4.22 -1.46 12.66
C ALA A 102 4.42 -1.42 11.13
N LEU A 103 4.24 -2.56 10.44
CA LEU A 103 4.43 -2.70 9.00
C LEU A 103 3.11 -2.80 8.23
N THR A 104 2.13 -3.53 8.79
CA THR A 104 0.88 -3.85 8.11
C THR A 104 -0.31 -3.06 8.64
N GLY A 105 -0.19 -2.41 9.79
CA GLY A 105 -1.30 -1.78 10.50
C GLY A 105 -2.28 -2.77 11.14
N GLU A 106 -2.06 -4.09 11.00
CA GLU A 106 -2.90 -5.12 11.60
C GLU A 106 -2.56 -5.31 13.07
N SER A 107 -3.54 -5.12 13.95
CA SER A 107 -3.37 -5.27 15.40
C SER A 107 -3.32 -6.73 15.88
N LEU A 108 -3.73 -7.70 15.04
CA LEU A 108 -3.72 -9.10 15.37
C LEU A 108 -2.35 -9.71 15.07
N PRO A 109 -1.67 -10.30 16.07
CA PRO A 109 -0.42 -11.01 15.85
C PRO A 109 -0.61 -12.21 14.90
N ARG A 110 0.38 -12.46 14.05
CA ARG A 110 0.39 -13.58 13.08
C ARG A 110 1.21 -14.73 13.64
N ASP A 111 0.68 -15.94 13.61
CA ASP A 111 1.45 -17.14 13.91
C ASP A 111 2.49 -17.41 12.81
N ALA A 112 3.69 -17.80 13.23
CA ALA A 112 4.82 -18.08 12.37
C ALA A 112 5.49 -19.39 12.77
N LYS A 113 5.70 -20.27 11.80
CA LYS A 113 6.24 -21.63 11.94
C LYS A 113 7.32 -21.90 10.91
N VAL A 114 8.04 -23.00 11.09
CA VAL A 114 9.07 -23.47 10.16
C VAL A 114 8.53 -23.55 8.72
N GLY A 115 9.25 -22.94 7.79
CA GLY A 115 8.88 -22.82 6.39
C GLY A 115 8.07 -21.59 6.02
N ASP A 116 7.66 -20.77 6.99
CA ASP A 116 6.99 -19.50 6.71
C ASP A 116 8.01 -18.40 6.39
N GLU A 117 7.65 -17.53 5.46
CA GLU A 117 8.41 -16.32 5.14
C GLU A 117 8.13 -15.24 6.18
N VAL A 118 9.18 -14.58 6.64
CA VAL A 118 9.13 -13.47 7.59
C VAL A 118 9.80 -12.23 7.01
N ILE A 119 9.25 -11.09 7.34
CA ILE A 119 9.71 -9.79 6.84
C ILE A 119 10.40 -8.99 7.95
N SER A 120 11.44 -8.26 7.58
CA SER A 120 12.17 -7.37 8.49
C SER A 120 11.23 -6.31 9.09
N GLY A 121 11.50 -5.93 10.35
CA GLY A 121 10.71 -4.96 11.10
C GLY A 121 9.52 -5.55 11.89
N CYS A 122 9.12 -6.80 11.66
CA CYS A 122 8.19 -7.50 12.55
C CYS A 122 8.84 -7.75 13.91
N VAL A 123 8.06 -7.67 14.99
CA VAL A 123 8.55 -7.99 16.34
C VAL A 123 8.20 -9.42 16.68
N ASN A 124 9.19 -10.21 17.03
CA ASN A 124 9.03 -11.57 17.55
C ASN A 124 8.45 -11.53 18.97
N MET A 125 7.31 -12.21 19.22
CA MET A 125 6.58 -12.06 20.50
C MET A 125 6.87 -13.17 21.52
N THR A 126 6.92 -14.44 21.09
CA THR A 126 6.81 -15.56 22.05
C THR A 126 7.97 -16.57 22.00
N GLY A 127 8.33 -17.07 20.84
CA GLY A 127 9.31 -18.13 20.67
C GLY A 127 10.64 -17.64 20.11
N LEU A 128 11.71 -18.43 20.29
CA LEU A 128 12.97 -18.17 19.60
C LEU A 128 12.86 -18.63 18.16
N LEU A 129 13.24 -17.78 17.21
CA LEU A 129 13.23 -18.10 15.79
C LEU A 129 14.66 -18.12 15.23
N LYS A 130 14.94 -19.12 14.39
CA LYS A 130 16.10 -19.11 13.50
C LYS A 130 15.59 -18.85 12.09
N VAL A 131 16.04 -17.74 11.53
CA VAL A 131 15.61 -17.26 10.22
C VAL A 131 16.81 -17.28 9.28
N LYS A 132 16.67 -17.95 8.15
CA LYS A 132 17.64 -17.91 7.07
C LYS A 132 17.35 -16.72 6.17
N THR A 133 18.28 -15.81 6.05
CA THR A 133 18.14 -14.59 5.26
C THR A 133 17.95 -14.91 3.77
N THR A 134 17.00 -14.25 3.13
CA THR A 134 16.73 -14.40 1.69
C THR A 134 17.15 -13.18 0.89
N LYS A 135 17.45 -12.06 1.56
CA LYS A 135 17.86 -10.79 0.95
C LYS A 135 19.01 -10.18 1.75
N GLU A 136 19.73 -9.23 1.14
CA GLU A 136 20.63 -8.33 1.86
C GLU A 136 19.81 -7.28 2.63
N PHE A 137 20.37 -6.66 3.66
CA PHE A 137 19.66 -5.66 4.47
C PHE A 137 19.18 -4.47 3.62
N GLY A 138 19.99 -3.98 2.68
CA GLY A 138 19.62 -2.89 1.77
C GLY A 138 18.40 -3.22 0.88
N GLU A 139 18.17 -4.50 0.61
CA GLU A 139 17.01 -5.00 -0.16
C GLU A 139 15.85 -5.47 0.73
N SER A 140 16.01 -5.43 2.05
CA SER A 140 14.98 -5.84 3.00
C SER A 140 13.76 -4.93 2.96
N THR A 141 12.62 -5.44 3.42
CA THR A 141 11.37 -4.70 3.46
C THR A 141 11.49 -3.40 4.27
N VAL A 142 12.16 -3.45 5.44
CA VAL A 142 12.39 -2.26 6.27
C VAL A 142 13.27 -1.25 5.56
N SER A 143 14.38 -1.66 4.96
CA SER A 143 15.28 -0.75 4.27
C SER A 143 14.58 -0.03 3.12
N LYS A 144 13.79 -0.75 2.32
CA LYS A 144 12.97 -0.16 1.25
C LYS A 144 11.92 0.82 1.78
N ILE A 145 11.28 0.52 2.92
CA ILE A 145 10.33 1.44 3.55
C ILE A 145 11.04 2.72 4.01
N LEU A 146 12.20 2.59 4.66
CA LEU A 146 12.98 3.74 5.12
C LEU A 146 13.46 4.62 3.98
N ASP A 147 13.99 4.02 2.90
CA ASP A 147 14.40 4.73 1.69
C ASP A 147 13.24 5.47 1.03
N LEU A 148 12.05 4.87 1.02
CA LEU A 148 10.84 5.51 0.52
C LEU A 148 10.40 6.70 1.38
N VAL A 149 10.48 6.60 2.70
CA VAL A 149 10.14 7.69 3.61
C VAL A 149 11.15 8.83 3.47
N GLU A 150 12.44 8.52 3.39
CA GLU A 150 13.51 9.50 3.24
C GLU A 150 13.46 10.21 1.88
N ASN A 151 13.28 9.46 0.80
CA ASN A 151 13.24 9.99 -0.56
C ASN A 151 11.87 10.54 -0.97
N SER A 152 10.78 10.23 -0.24
CA SER A 152 9.44 10.78 -0.52
C SER A 152 9.38 12.31 -0.42
N SER A 153 10.29 12.91 0.37
CA SER A 153 10.41 14.36 0.48
C SER A 153 11.01 15.05 -0.75
N MET A 154 11.57 14.32 -1.72
CA MET A 154 12.28 14.93 -2.85
C MET A 154 11.41 15.35 -4.03
N LYS A 155 10.21 14.80 -4.23
CA LYS A 155 9.29 15.24 -5.29
C LYS A 155 8.30 16.27 -4.76
N LYS A 156 8.57 17.54 -5.06
CA LYS A 156 7.70 18.67 -4.66
C LYS A 156 6.39 18.67 -5.41
N ALA A 157 5.28 18.80 -4.69
CA ALA A 157 3.95 18.96 -5.24
C ALA A 157 3.83 20.21 -6.12
N ARG A 158 2.83 20.22 -7.03
CA ARG A 158 2.53 21.41 -7.86
C ARG A 158 2.21 22.63 -7.01
N ALA A 159 1.58 22.45 -5.85
CA ALA A 159 1.29 23.51 -4.90
C ALA A 159 2.57 24.12 -4.31
N GLU A 160 3.61 23.32 -4.00
CA GLU A 160 4.91 23.83 -3.56
C GLU A 160 5.65 24.59 -4.67
N ASN A 161 5.56 24.09 -5.92
CA ASN A 161 6.07 24.79 -7.09
C ASN A 161 5.33 26.11 -7.34
N PHE A 162 4.02 26.17 -7.02
CA PHE A 162 3.23 27.40 -7.08
C PHE A 162 3.76 28.44 -6.09
N ILE A 163 4.02 28.07 -4.83
CA ILE A 163 4.58 28.99 -3.84
C ILE A 163 5.89 29.57 -4.34
N THR A 164 6.80 28.73 -4.83
CA THR A 164 8.11 29.19 -5.33
C THR A 164 7.95 30.16 -6.51
N ARG A 165 7.02 29.88 -7.42
CA ARG A 165 6.72 30.76 -8.57
C ARG A 165 6.06 32.04 -8.12
N PHE A 166 5.09 31.97 -7.20
CA PHE A 166 4.41 33.11 -6.61
C PHE A 166 5.40 34.03 -5.91
N ALA A 167 6.25 33.48 -5.03
CA ALA A 167 7.26 34.24 -4.30
C ALA A 167 8.24 34.98 -5.23
N ARG A 168 8.60 34.39 -6.37
CA ARG A 168 9.49 35.00 -7.37
C ARG A 168 8.92 36.29 -7.96
N VAL A 169 7.61 36.40 -8.09
CA VAL A 169 6.95 37.60 -8.63
C VAL A 169 6.47 38.51 -7.51
N TYR A 170 5.88 37.95 -6.47
CA TYR A 170 5.31 38.69 -5.36
C TYR A 170 6.35 39.48 -4.56
N THR A 171 7.48 38.88 -4.22
CA THR A 171 8.51 39.53 -3.41
C THR A 171 9.09 40.80 -4.07
N PRO A 172 9.49 40.77 -5.37
CA PRO A 172 9.93 42.00 -6.03
C PRO A 172 8.79 43.04 -6.15
N ALA A 173 7.57 42.62 -6.45
CA ALA A 173 6.44 43.53 -6.56
C ALA A 173 6.18 44.27 -5.25
N VAL A 174 6.21 43.61 -4.11
CA VAL A 174 6.06 44.19 -2.79
C VAL A 174 7.25 45.12 -2.47
N CYS A 175 8.49 44.72 -2.79
CA CYS A 175 9.66 45.57 -2.58
C CYS A 175 9.58 46.88 -3.41
N TYR A 176 9.21 46.78 -4.68
CA TYR A 176 9.03 47.98 -5.52
C TYR A 176 7.86 48.83 -5.03
N GLY A 177 6.77 48.22 -4.57
CA GLY A 177 5.65 48.94 -3.97
C GLY A 177 6.07 49.69 -2.70
N ALA A 178 6.85 49.06 -1.86
CA ALA A 178 7.41 49.72 -0.65
C ALA A 178 8.36 50.89 -0.99
N LEU A 179 9.24 50.71 -1.98
CA LEU A 179 10.11 51.81 -2.46
C LEU A 179 9.29 52.95 -3.05
N ALA A 180 8.27 52.65 -3.84
CA ALA A 180 7.38 53.65 -4.37
C ALA A 180 6.66 54.41 -3.24
N LEU A 181 6.17 53.71 -2.21
CA LEU A 181 5.52 54.32 -1.05
C LEU A 181 6.48 55.16 -0.21
N ALA A 182 7.74 54.75 -0.11
CA ALA A 182 8.77 55.52 0.64
C ALA A 182 9.17 56.84 -0.02
N PHE A 183 9.18 56.88 -1.38
CA PHE A 183 9.77 58.01 -2.10
C PHE A 183 8.74 58.85 -2.90
N ILE A 184 7.75 58.25 -3.52
CA ILE A 184 6.80 59.01 -4.39
C ILE A 184 5.98 60.04 -3.60
N PRO A 185 5.30 59.68 -2.50
CA PRO A 185 4.48 60.69 -1.79
C PRO A 185 5.27 61.84 -1.21
N PRO A 186 6.44 61.63 -0.51
CA PRO A 186 7.19 62.75 0.02
C PRO A 186 7.78 63.65 -1.06
N ILE A 187 8.15 63.09 -2.25
CA ILE A 187 8.64 63.89 -3.36
C ILE A 187 7.47 64.76 -3.94
N VAL A 188 6.29 64.18 -4.06
CA VAL A 188 5.09 64.95 -4.53
C VAL A 188 4.75 66.08 -3.54
N LEU A 189 4.79 65.80 -2.21
CA LEU A 189 4.56 66.84 -1.19
C LEU A 189 5.59 67.93 -1.28
N LEU A 190 6.87 67.59 -1.52
CA LEU A 190 7.94 68.57 -1.70
C LEU A 190 7.71 69.44 -2.91
N LEU A 191 7.28 68.89 -4.03
CA LEU A 191 6.94 69.61 -5.26
C LEU A 191 5.74 70.55 -5.06
N MET A 192 4.81 70.14 -4.16
CA MET A 192 3.65 70.94 -3.79
C MET A 192 3.96 72.04 -2.71
N GLY A 193 5.24 72.17 -2.30
CA GLY A 193 5.65 73.13 -1.29
C GLY A 193 5.28 72.74 0.14
N GLN A 194 4.92 71.51 0.39
CA GLN A 194 4.58 70.96 1.71
C GLN A 194 5.75 70.21 2.34
N PRO A 195 5.82 70.10 3.69
CA PRO A 195 6.88 69.37 4.35
C PRO A 195 6.83 67.86 3.98
N ALA A 196 7.91 67.35 3.40
CA ALA A 196 8.00 66.01 2.81
C ALA A 196 7.97 64.85 3.83
N ARG A 197 8.29 65.08 5.11
CA ARG A 197 8.29 64.07 6.20
C ARG A 197 8.75 62.68 5.76
N PHE A 198 9.94 62.56 5.17
CA PHE A 198 10.46 61.27 4.64
C PHE A 198 10.46 60.17 5.69
N GLY A 199 10.73 60.45 6.98
CA GLY A 199 10.69 59.47 8.05
C GLY A 199 9.34 58.75 8.17
N ASP A 200 8.23 59.50 8.11
CA ASP A 200 6.87 58.95 8.22
C ASP A 200 6.56 58.03 7.04
N TRP A 201 6.99 58.36 5.82
CA TRP A 201 6.76 57.57 4.65
C TRP A 201 7.65 56.33 4.57
N ILE A 202 8.89 56.42 5.01
CA ILE A 202 9.78 55.26 5.16
C ILE A 202 9.20 54.29 6.19
N TYR A 203 8.71 54.81 7.31
CA TYR A 203 8.04 54.00 8.33
C TYR A 203 6.82 53.25 7.75
N ARG A 204 5.94 53.93 7.03
CA ARG A 204 4.78 53.33 6.37
C ARG A 204 5.20 52.26 5.33
N ALA A 205 6.28 52.50 4.60
CA ALA A 205 6.82 51.53 3.65
C ALA A 205 7.36 50.28 4.35
N LEU A 206 8.02 50.42 5.49
CA LEU A 206 8.50 49.28 6.31
C LEU A 206 7.31 48.48 6.88
N THR A 207 6.30 49.20 7.42
CA THR A 207 5.08 48.56 7.90
C THR A 207 4.36 47.81 6.76
N PHE A 208 4.30 48.37 5.54
CA PHE A 208 3.76 47.70 4.36
C PHE A 208 4.53 46.43 4.03
N LEU A 209 5.86 46.40 4.12
CA LEU A 209 6.67 45.19 3.93
C LEU A 209 6.33 44.09 4.94
N VAL A 210 6.12 44.44 6.21
CA VAL A 210 5.75 43.49 7.26
C VAL A 210 4.40 42.87 6.99
N ILE A 211 3.37 43.66 6.74
CA ILE A 211 2.01 43.24 6.53
C ILE A 211 1.90 42.40 5.24
N SER A 212 2.72 42.66 4.25
CA SER A 212 2.76 41.94 2.98
C SER A 212 3.48 40.59 3.05
N CYS A 213 3.85 40.08 4.22
CA CYS A 213 4.44 38.76 4.34
C CYS A 213 3.40 37.65 4.15
N PRO A 214 3.52 36.77 3.12
CA PRO A 214 2.57 35.67 2.92
C PRO A 214 2.90 34.45 3.82
N CYS A 215 3.27 34.72 5.11
CA CYS A 215 3.78 33.68 6.02
C CYS A 215 2.79 32.53 6.20
N ALA A 216 1.48 32.83 6.32
CA ALA A 216 0.44 31.82 6.44
C ALA A 216 0.39 30.87 5.22
N LEU A 217 0.54 31.40 4.00
CA LEU A 217 0.53 30.60 2.79
C LEU A 217 1.75 29.66 2.70
N VAL A 218 2.93 30.18 3.06
CA VAL A 218 4.20 29.44 3.02
C VAL A 218 4.20 28.30 4.04
N ILE A 219 3.55 28.49 5.19
CA ILE A 219 3.48 27.49 6.27
C ILE A 219 2.38 26.46 6.01
N SER A 220 1.20 26.89 5.59
CA SER A 220 0.02 26.02 5.53
C SER A 220 0.14 24.88 4.52
N ILE A 221 0.80 25.11 3.37
CA ILE A 221 0.89 24.11 2.31
C ILE A 221 1.78 22.91 2.70
N PRO A 222 3.06 23.08 3.11
CA PRO A 222 3.86 21.96 3.61
C PRO A 222 3.21 21.27 4.80
N LEU A 223 2.64 22.03 5.75
CA LEU A 223 1.99 21.46 6.92
C LEU A 223 0.81 20.56 6.55
N SER A 224 -0.01 20.96 5.57
CA SER A 224 -1.13 20.16 5.08
C SER A 224 -0.65 18.85 4.44
N PHE A 225 0.41 18.89 3.62
CA PHE A 225 0.99 17.68 3.04
C PHE A 225 1.62 16.76 4.09
N PHE A 226 2.39 17.29 5.03
CA PHE A 226 2.94 16.50 6.13
C PHE A 226 1.84 15.87 7.00
N GLY A 227 0.79 16.62 7.29
CA GLY A 227 -0.39 16.11 8.00
C GLY A 227 -1.10 15.00 7.22
N GLY A 228 -1.25 15.16 5.91
CA GLY A 228 -1.86 14.17 5.02
C GLY A 228 -1.01 12.90 4.89
N ILE A 229 0.30 13.01 4.68
CA ILE A 229 1.23 11.88 4.60
C ILE A 229 1.29 11.14 5.95
N GLY A 230 1.41 11.89 7.07
CA GLY A 230 1.42 11.30 8.40
C GLY A 230 0.11 10.59 8.76
N GLY A 231 -1.04 11.18 8.39
CA GLY A 231 -2.35 10.54 8.57
C GLY A 231 -2.52 9.27 7.73
N ALA A 232 -2.10 9.30 6.47
CA ALA A 232 -2.10 8.12 5.60
C ALA A 232 -1.20 7.01 6.18
N SER A 233 -0.01 7.37 6.64
CA SER A 233 0.94 6.45 7.26
C SER A 233 0.40 5.81 8.53
N ALA A 234 -0.31 6.56 9.37
CA ALA A 234 -0.97 6.02 10.56
C ALA A 234 -2.10 5.02 10.23
N CYS A 235 -2.62 5.06 9.00
CA CYS A 235 -3.58 4.09 8.46
C CYS A 235 -2.90 2.95 7.66
N GLY A 236 -1.58 2.80 7.74
CA GLY A 236 -0.85 1.78 6.97
C GLY A 236 -0.67 2.12 5.48
N ILE A 237 -0.89 3.37 5.06
CA ILE A 237 -0.74 3.80 3.67
C ILE A 237 0.55 4.58 3.50
N LEU A 238 1.52 4.00 2.80
CA LEU A 238 2.79 4.65 2.50
C LEU A 238 2.68 5.49 1.23
N VAL A 239 2.91 6.79 1.36
CA VAL A 239 2.83 7.76 0.25
C VAL A 239 4.21 8.24 -0.13
N LYS A 240 4.64 8.05 -1.37
CA LYS A 240 5.99 8.39 -1.88
C LYS A 240 6.25 9.90 -2.09
N GLY A 241 5.33 10.76 -1.74
CA GLY A 241 5.52 12.21 -1.81
C GLY A 241 4.23 13.01 -1.95
N SER A 242 4.32 14.31 -1.68
CA SER A 242 3.20 15.27 -1.71
C SER A 242 2.53 15.37 -3.08
N THR A 243 3.30 15.19 -4.16
CA THR A 243 2.76 15.17 -5.54
C THR A 243 1.68 14.10 -5.71
N TYR A 244 1.89 12.91 -5.15
CA TYR A 244 0.95 11.80 -5.31
C TYR A 244 -0.34 12.00 -4.52
N LEU A 245 -0.31 12.66 -3.36
CA LEU A 245 -1.52 13.09 -2.67
C LEU A 245 -2.33 14.09 -3.50
N GLU A 246 -1.65 15.05 -4.15
CA GLU A 246 -2.32 16.02 -5.02
C GLU A 246 -2.91 15.35 -6.27
N GLU A 247 -2.21 14.37 -6.85
CA GLU A 247 -2.71 13.63 -8.00
C GLU A 247 -3.85 12.68 -7.63
N LEU A 248 -3.78 12.03 -6.46
CA LEU A 248 -4.86 11.21 -5.93
C LEU A 248 -6.15 12.01 -5.70
N ALA A 249 -6.02 13.24 -5.18
CA ALA A 249 -7.17 14.14 -5.00
C ALA A 249 -7.90 14.53 -6.30
N ARG A 250 -7.27 14.30 -7.46
CA ARG A 250 -7.84 14.53 -8.80
C ARG A 250 -8.25 13.24 -9.50
N THR A 251 -8.19 12.11 -8.81
CA THR A 251 -8.50 10.81 -9.40
C THR A 251 -10.00 10.70 -9.66
N GLY A 252 -10.35 10.56 -10.93
CA GLY A 252 -11.73 10.36 -11.36
C GLY A 252 -12.01 8.99 -11.91
N ILE A 253 -10.95 8.22 -12.23
CA ILE A 253 -11.03 6.83 -12.69
C ILE A 253 -10.16 5.98 -11.78
N VAL A 254 -10.71 4.93 -11.19
CA VAL A 254 -9.95 3.94 -10.41
C VAL A 254 -10.10 2.59 -11.07
N VAL A 255 -8.98 1.98 -11.41
CA VAL A 255 -8.89 0.67 -12.03
C VAL A 255 -8.28 -0.30 -11.02
N PHE A 256 -8.89 -1.46 -10.88
CA PHE A 256 -8.48 -2.49 -9.94
C PHE A 256 -8.05 -3.76 -10.67
N ASP A 257 -6.97 -4.38 -10.22
CA ASP A 257 -6.81 -5.80 -10.44
C ASP A 257 -7.81 -6.57 -9.57
N LYS A 258 -8.21 -7.77 -10.02
CA LYS A 258 -9.12 -8.61 -9.24
C LYS A 258 -8.39 -9.33 -8.11
N THR A 259 -7.42 -10.18 -8.49
CA THR A 259 -6.80 -11.18 -7.60
C THR A 259 -5.84 -10.53 -6.60
N GLY A 260 -5.97 -10.86 -5.31
CA GLY A 260 -5.14 -10.23 -4.26
C GLY A 260 -5.51 -8.78 -3.92
N THR A 261 -6.24 -8.09 -4.80
CA THR A 261 -6.65 -6.69 -4.64
C THR A 261 -8.10 -6.57 -4.17
N LEU A 262 -9.07 -6.91 -5.00
CA LEU A 262 -10.49 -6.93 -4.63
C LEU A 262 -10.88 -8.23 -3.93
N THR A 263 -10.15 -9.30 -4.20
CA THR A 263 -10.29 -10.62 -3.59
C THR A 263 -9.11 -10.94 -2.69
N GLN A 264 -9.23 -12.02 -1.90
CA GLN A 264 -8.20 -12.44 -0.96
C GLN A 264 -6.97 -13.06 -1.65
N GLY A 265 -7.06 -13.41 -2.94
CA GLY A 265 -6.05 -14.18 -3.65
C GLY A 265 -5.90 -15.61 -3.14
N THR A 266 -6.87 -16.05 -2.34
CA THR A 266 -6.91 -17.41 -1.77
C THR A 266 -8.17 -18.12 -2.21
N PHE A 267 -7.99 -19.32 -2.74
CA PHE A 267 -9.11 -20.18 -3.11
C PHE A 267 -9.76 -20.77 -1.87
N LYS A 268 -11.10 -20.76 -1.83
CA LYS A 268 -11.90 -21.40 -0.79
C LYS A 268 -13.01 -22.22 -1.41
N VAL A 269 -13.41 -23.30 -0.74
CA VAL A 269 -14.62 -24.03 -1.08
C VAL A 269 -15.82 -23.15 -0.70
N THR A 270 -16.53 -22.67 -1.70
CA THR A 270 -17.69 -21.77 -1.56
C THR A 270 -19.03 -22.48 -1.71
N GLY A 271 -19.02 -23.69 -2.28
CA GLY A 271 -20.19 -24.55 -2.42
C GLY A 271 -19.83 -26.02 -2.31
N ILE A 272 -20.68 -26.78 -1.63
CA ILE A 272 -20.58 -28.24 -1.50
C ILE A 272 -21.90 -28.82 -2.00
N HIS A 273 -21.82 -29.59 -3.07
CA HIS A 273 -23.01 -30.13 -3.76
C HIS A 273 -22.93 -31.66 -3.87
N PRO A 274 -23.38 -32.38 -2.83
CA PRO A 274 -23.37 -33.85 -2.86
C PRO A 274 -24.41 -34.39 -3.84
N ALA A 275 -24.08 -35.51 -4.48
CA ALA A 275 -25.01 -36.28 -5.26
C ALA A 275 -25.92 -37.14 -4.34
N GLU A 276 -27.00 -37.69 -4.91
CA GLU A 276 -27.94 -38.50 -4.16
C GLU A 276 -27.23 -39.68 -3.48
N GLY A 277 -27.41 -39.83 -2.16
CA GLY A 277 -26.77 -40.87 -1.36
C GLY A 277 -25.38 -40.52 -0.76
N THR A 278 -24.87 -39.32 -0.99
CA THR A 278 -23.61 -38.82 -0.41
C THR A 278 -23.93 -37.65 0.52
N SER A 279 -23.28 -37.59 1.68
CA SER A 279 -23.37 -36.40 2.55
C SER A 279 -22.30 -35.35 2.20
N GLU A 280 -22.53 -34.09 2.60
CA GLU A 280 -21.51 -33.01 2.42
C GLU A 280 -20.19 -33.37 3.08
N GLU A 281 -20.24 -33.91 4.31
CA GLU A 281 -19.03 -34.32 5.04
C GLU A 281 -18.27 -35.42 4.30
N GLN A 282 -18.97 -36.45 3.77
CA GLN A 282 -18.37 -37.53 3.01
C GLN A 282 -17.73 -37.02 1.71
N LEU A 283 -18.38 -36.09 1.04
CA LEU A 283 -17.87 -35.50 -0.20
C LEU A 283 -16.58 -34.72 0.03
N VAL A 284 -16.57 -33.85 1.06
CA VAL A 284 -15.39 -33.04 1.42
C VAL A 284 -14.26 -33.94 1.94
N GLU A 285 -14.55 -34.91 2.77
CA GLU A 285 -13.56 -35.86 3.30
C GLU A 285 -12.90 -36.66 2.15
N ALA A 286 -13.69 -37.23 1.25
CA ALA A 286 -13.17 -38.00 0.12
C ALA A 286 -12.27 -37.15 -0.78
N ALA A 287 -12.70 -35.91 -1.09
CA ALA A 287 -11.91 -34.98 -1.88
C ALA A 287 -10.60 -34.57 -1.17
N ALA A 288 -10.67 -34.25 0.12
CA ALA A 288 -9.51 -33.81 0.92
C ALA A 288 -8.46 -34.93 1.05
N LEU A 289 -8.90 -36.16 1.28
CA LEU A 289 -8.01 -37.32 1.37
C LEU A 289 -7.39 -37.65 0.00
N ALA A 290 -8.15 -37.63 -1.10
CA ALA A 290 -7.61 -37.84 -2.43
C ALA A 290 -6.56 -36.80 -2.82
N GLU A 291 -6.77 -35.54 -2.44
CA GLU A 291 -5.89 -34.39 -2.71
C GLU A 291 -4.81 -34.18 -1.63
N SER A 292 -4.64 -35.11 -0.67
CA SER A 292 -3.77 -34.95 0.49
C SER A 292 -2.30 -34.68 0.15
N TRP A 293 -1.78 -35.27 -0.90
CA TRP A 293 -0.40 -35.16 -1.35
C TRP A 293 -0.14 -33.96 -2.27
N SER A 294 -1.20 -33.39 -2.86
CA SER A 294 -1.06 -32.25 -3.74
C SER A 294 -0.82 -30.92 -2.95
N LYS A 295 0.08 -30.10 -3.48
CA LYS A 295 0.34 -28.72 -2.99
C LYS A 295 -0.38 -27.67 -3.83
N HIS A 296 -1.23 -28.07 -4.74
CA HIS A 296 -1.96 -27.16 -5.59
C HIS A 296 -2.91 -26.27 -4.74
N PRO A 297 -3.07 -24.96 -5.04
CA PRO A 297 -3.94 -24.06 -4.26
C PRO A 297 -5.38 -24.58 -4.10
N ILE A 298 -5.93 -25.24 -5.12
CA ILE A 298 -7.24 -25.89 -5.06
C ILE A 298 -7.25 -27.01 -4.01
N SER A 299 -6.23 -27.86 -4.01
CA SER A 299 -6.11 -28.97 -3.06
C SER A 299 -5.95 -28.47 -1.62
N LEU A 300 -5.20 -27.38 -1.44
CA LEU A 300 -5.06 -26.71 -0.13
C LEU A 300 -6.40 -26.16 0.37
N SER A 301 -7.23 -25.59 -0.53
CA SER A 301 -8.54 -25.08 -0.16
C SER A 301 -9.52 -26.20 0.24
N ILE A 302 -9.45 -27.36 -0.42
CA ILE A 302 -10.26 -28.53 -0.06
C ILE A 302 -9.83 -29.09 1.30
N LYS A 303 -8.52 -29.21 1.54
CA LYS A 303 -7.98 -29.63 2.85
C LYS A 303 -8.37 -28.68 3.96
N ALA A 304 -8.34 -27.37 3.72
CA ALA A 304 -8.79 -26.36 4.67
C ALA A 304 -10.29 -26.47 4.98
N ALA A 305 -11.11 -26.76 3.97
CA ALA A 305 -12.56 -26.97 4.16
C ALA A 305 -12.87 -28.25 4.96
N TYR A 306 -12.05 -29.29 4.83
CA TYR A 306 -12.17 -30.50 5.65
C TYR A 306 -11.89 -30.21 7.13
N GLY A 307 -10.91 -29.33 7.44
CA GLY A 307 -10.66 -28.80 8.78
C GLY A 307 -10.20 -29.83 9.83
N ARG A 308 -9.84 -31.05 9.40
CA ARG A 308 -9.35 -32.12 10.28
C ARG A 308 -7.95 -32.55 9.81
N GLU A 309 -7.17 -33.10 10.72
CA GLU A 309 -5.87 -33.68 10.40
C GLU A 309 -6.05 -34.92 9.48
N ILE A 310 -5.29 -34.95 8.40
CA ILE A 310 -5.36 -36.05 7.43
C ILE A 310 -4.34 -37.11 7.86
N ASP A 311 -4.83 -38.31 8.19
CA ASP A 311 -3.97 -39.47 8.41
C ASP A 311 -3.43 -40.01 7.08
N PRO A 312 -2.10 -39.91 6.82
CA PRO A 312 -1.52 -40.38 5.58
C PRO A 312 -1.72 -41.89 5.31
N ASN A 313 -1.93 -42.72 6.36
CA ASN A 313 -2.10 -44.14 6.25
C ASN A 313 -3.47 -44.53 5.63
N ARG A 314 -4.43 -43.62 5.60
CA ARG A 314 -5.74 -43.80 4.96
C ARG A 314 -5.68 -43.71 3.44
N VAL A 315 -4.56 -43.20 2.88
CA VAL A 315 -4.45 -42.84 1.46
C VAL A 315 -3.31 -43.62 0.82
N THR A 316 -3.63 -44.40 -0.20
CA THR A 316 -2.70 -45.19 -1.00
C THR A 316 -2.96 -45.01 -2.49
N ASP A 317 -2.04 -45.48 -3.35
CA ASP A 317 -2.16 -45.47 -4.80
C ASP A 317 -2.52 -44.12 -5.41
N VAL A 318 -1.92 -43.03 -4.91
CA VAL A 318 -2.18 -41.70 -5.42
C VAL A 318 -1.57 -41.53 -6.81
N GLN A 319 -2.38 -41.12 -7.77
CA GLN A 319 -1.98 -40.84 -9.15
C GLN A 319 -2.49 -39.45 -9.53
N GLU A 320 -1.58 -38.53 -9.80
CA GLU A 320 -1.90 -37.22 -10.32
C GLU A 320 -1.96 -37.27 -11.85
N LEU A 321 -3.10 -36.92 -12.41
CA LEU A 321 -3.36 -36.88 -13.85
C LEU A 321 -3.30 -35.40 -14.30
N GLY A 322 -2.17 -34.99 -14.83
CA GLY A 322 -1.91 -33.59 -15.22
C GLY A 322 -3.05 -33.00 -16.05
N GLY A 323 -3.57 -31.86 -15.62
CA GLY A 323 -4.69 -31.16 -16.27
C GLY A 323 -6.07 -31.81 -16.11
N HIS A 324 -6.20 -32.87 -15.30
CA HIS A 324 -7.47 -33.60 -15.09
C HIS A 324 -7.86 -33.64 -13.62
N GLY A 325 -6.93 -33.96 -12.71
CA GLY A 325 -7.16 -34.13 -11.27
C GLY A 325 -6.36 -35.29 -10.70
N VAL A 326 -6.83 -35.85 -9.60
CA VAL A 326 -6.15 -36.87 -8.80
C VAL A 326 -7.06 -38.09 -8.65
N THR A 327 -6.47 -39.28 -8.67
CA THR A 327 -7.11 -40.52 -8.24
C THR A 327 -6.32 -41.14 -7.11
N ALA A 328 -6.98 -41.64 -6.09
CA ALA A 328 -6.34 -42.25 -4.93
C ALA A 328 -7.22 -43.38 -4.35
N LYS A 329 -6.63 -44.26 -3.57
CA LYS A 329 -7.39 -45.18 -2.72
C LYS A 329 -7.47 -44.61 -1.31
N VAL A 330 -8.66 -44.33 -0.87
CA VAL A 330 -9.00 -43.81 0.46
C VAL A 330 -9.72 -44.88 1.24
N ASP A 331 -9.14 -45.35 2.34
CA ASP A 331 -9.65 -46.48 3.14
C ASP A 331 -10.02 -47.73 2.26
N GLY A 332 -9.19 -47.99 1.25
CA GLY A 332 -9.37 -49.10 0.28
C GLY A 332 -10.38 -48.82 -0.83
N ARG A 333 -11.09 -47.71 -0.83
CA ARG A 333 -12.04 -47.29 -1.87
C ARG A 333 -11.38 -46.40 -2.89
N THR A 334 -11.68 -46.56 -4.15
CA THR A 334 -11.17 -45.69 -5.21
C THR A 334 -11.90 -44.35 -5.20
N VAL A 335 -11.17 -43.27 -5.02
CA VAL A 335 -11.69 -41.89 -5.07
C VAL A 335 -10.99 -41.13 -6.20
N ALA A 336 -11.76 -40.40 -6.98
CA ALA A 336 -11.28 -39.51 -8.01
C ALA A 336 -11.80 -38.09 -7.76
N ALA A 337 -10.90 -37.11 -7.76
CA ALA A 337 -11.23 -35.68 -7.61
C ALA A 337 -10.61 -34.89 -8.78
N GLY A 338 -11.41 -34.13 -9.53
CA GLY A 338 -10.90 -33.37 -10.66
C GLY A 338 -11.98 -32.71 -11.51
N ASN A 339 -11.58 -32.30 -12.71
CA ASN A 339 -12.50 -31.62 -13.63
C ASN A 339 -13.45 -32.63 -14.39
N ALA A 340 -14.38 -32.08 -15.17
CA ALA A 340 -15.31 -32.86 -15.93
C ALA A 340 -14.64 -33.88 -16.89
N ARG A 341 -13.44 -33.55 -17.42
CA ARG A 341 -12.68 -34.46 -18.30
C ARG A 341 -12.18 -35.71 -17.55
N LEU A 342 -11.87 -35.58 -16.25
CA LEU A 342 -11.55 -36.74 -15.44
C LEU A 342 -12.76 -37.65 -15.29
N MET A 343 -13.94 -37.09 -15.06
CA MET A 343 -15.18 -37.85 -14.95
C MET A 343 -15.50 -38.60 -16.26
N GLU A 344 -15.35 -37.95 -17.42
CA GLU A 344 -15.49 -38.59 -18.72
C GLU A 344 -14.54 -39.77 -18.93
N LYS A 345 -13.26 -39.65 -18.55
CA LYS A 345 -12.29 -40.75 -18.60
C LYS A 345 -12.69 -41.96 -17.76
N LEU A 346 -13.41 -41.71 -16.66
CA LEU A 346 -13.94 -42.74 -15.78
C LEU A 346 -15.30 -43.30 -16.26
N GLY A 347 -15.80 -42.79 -17.41
CA GLY A 347 -17.09 -43.19 -17.95
C GLY A 347 -18.30 -42.61 -17.21
N LEU A 348 -18.07 -41.56 -16.41
CA LEU A 348 -19.08 -40.87 -15.60
C LEU A 348 -19.54 -39.59 -16.28
N LYS A 349 -20.83 -39.30 -16.22
CA LYS A 349 -21.38 -38.05 -16.74
C LYS A 349 -21.44 -37.02 -15.61
N ALA A 350 -20.56 -36.05 -15.66
CA ALA A 350 -20.63 -34.92 -14.77
C ALA A 350 -21.79 -33.98 -15.16
N PRO A 351 -22.58 -33.47 -14.20
CA PRO A 351 -23.62 -32.47 -14.49
C PRO A 351 -23.01 -31.21 -15.06
N ALA A 352 -23.73 -30.54 -15.96
CA ALA A 352 -23.38 -29.19 -16.38
C ALA A 352 -23.67 -28.19 -15.20
N VAL A 353 -22.65 -27.56 -14.70
CA VAL A 353 -22.76 -26.61 -13.60
C VAL A 353 -22.70 -25.19 -14.14
N SER A 354 -23.70 -24.37 -13.82
CA SER A 354 -23.78 -22.96 -14.22
C SER A 354 -23.14 -21.98 -13.20
N GLU A 355 -22.68 -22.50 -12.07
CA GLU A 355 -22.08 -21.70 -11.01
C GLU A 355 -20.68 -21.21 -11.40
N THR A 356 -20.33 -20.05 -10.87
CA THR A 356 -19.12 -19.33 -11.23
C THR A 356 -17.97 -19.72 -10.30
N GLY A 357 -16.97 -20.42 -10.80
CA GLY A 357 -15.81 -20.87 -10.02
C GLY A 357 -15.12 -22.07 -10.65
N THR A 358 -14.12 -22.59 -9.96
CA THR A 358 -13.47 -23.85 -10.31
C THR A 358 -14.26 -25.01 -9.70
N ILE A 359 -14.74 -25.91 -10.57
CA ILE A 359 -15.54 -27.06 -10.15
C ILE A 359 -14.62 -28.27 -10.04
N VAL A 360 -14.62 -28.88 -8.86
CA VAL A 360 -13.96 -30.16 -8.61
C VAL A 360 -15.03 -31.23 -8.42
N HIS A 361 -15.21 -32.07 -9.43
CA HIS A 361 -16.08 -33.22 -9.36
C HIS A 361 -15.40 -34.34 -8.58
N VAL A 362 -16.19 -35.09 -7.84
CA VAL A 362 -15.72 -36.20 -7.01
C VAL A 362 -16.49 -37.46 -7.39
N ALA A 363 -15.75 -38.55 -7.55
CA ALA A 363 -16.32 -39.89 -7.72
C ALA A 363 -15.74 -40.83 -6.67
N ILE A 364 -16.59 -41.74 -6.15
CA ILE A 364 -16.23 -42.75 -5.16
C ILE A 364 -16.67 -44.11 -5.70
N GLU A 365 -15.75 -45.09 -5.77
CA GLU A 365 -16.02 -46.45 -6.27
C GLU A 365 -16.68 -46.44 -7.66
N GLY A 366 -16.27 -45.52 -8.54
CA GLY A 366 -16.84 -45.42 -9.89
C GLY A 366 -18.25 -44.85 -9.97
N MET A 367 -18.76 -44.29 -8.87
CA MET A 367 -20.03 -43.56 -8.82
C MET A 367 -19.80 -42.09 -8.62
N TYR A 368 -20.57 -41.24 -9.29
CA TYR A 368 -20.51 -39.81 -9.12
C TYR A 368 -21.02 -39.40 -7.73
N ALA A 369 -20.16 -38.78 -6.90
CA ALA A 369 -20.46 -38.43 -5.51
C ALA A 369 -20.89 -36.96 -5.33
N GLY A 370 -20.60 -36.10 -6.30
CA GLY A 370 -20.93 -34.69 -6.23
C GLY A 370 -19.81 -33.78 -6.75
N TYR A 371 -19.91 -32.48 -6.45
CA TYR A 371 -18.86 -31.51 -6.77
C TYR A 371 -18.66 -30.50 -5.68
N LEU A 372 -17.46 -29.93 -5.65
CA LEU A 372 -17.07 -28.79 -4.83
C LEU A 372 -16.88 -27.58 -5.74
N LEU A 373 -17.46 -26.45 -5.34
CA LEU A 373 -17.23 -25.17 -5.99
C LEU A 373 -16.14 -24.44 -5.24
N ILE A 374 -15.11 -24.03 -5.97
CA ILE A 374 -13.96 -23.32 -5.40
C ILE A 374 -13.83 -21.97 -6.11
N ALA A 375 -13.83 -20.91 -5.33
CA ALA A 375 -13.69 -19.56 -5.84
C ALA A 375 -12.72 -18.74 -5.00
N ASP A 376 -12.16 -17.70 -5.62
CA ASP A 376 -11.44 -16.66 -4.91
C ASP A 376 -12.44 -15.73 -4.24
N VAL A 377 -12.30 -15.53 -2.95
CA VAL A 377 -13.30 -14.84 -2.12
C VAL A 377 -13.05 -13.33 -2.15
N VAL A 378 -14.10 -12.56 -2.43
CA VAL A 378 -14.10 -11.10 -2.32
C VAL A 378 -13.73 -10.69 -0.89
N LYS A 379 -12.86 -9.68 -0.75
CA LYS A 379 -12.52 -9.14 0.58
C LYS A 379 -13.75 -8.47 1.21
N PRO A 380 -13.98 -8.62 2.52
CA PRO A 380 -15.20 -8.14 3.20
C PRO A 380 -15.49 -6.65 3.00
N HIS A 381 -14.43 -5.85 2.84
CA HIS A 381 -14.55 -4.39 2.75
C HIS A 381 -14.50 -3.85 1.31
N SER A 382 -14.30 -4.70 0.29
CA SER A 382 -14.16 -4.25 -1.11
C SER A 382 -15.39 -3.50 -1.62
N ALA A 383 -16.58 -4.02 -1.36
CA ALA A 383 -17.82 -3.34 -1.77
C ALA A 383 -18.03 -1.98 -1.06
N GLN A 384 -17.62 -1.89 0.21
CA GLN A 384 -17.67 -0.64 0.96
C GLN A 384 -16.64 0.36 0.42
N ALA A 385 -15.43 -0.09 0.09
CA ALA A 385 -14.38 0.75 -0.50
C ALA A 385 -14.81 1.32 -1.85
N ILE A 386 -15.40 0.51 -2.74
CA ILE A 386 -15.92 0.97 -4.04
C ILE A 386 -16.98 2.06 -3.85
N ARG A 387 -17.93 1.86 -2.92
CA ARG A 387 -18.94 2.88 -2.60
C ARG A 387 -18.30 4.15 -2.07
N GLY A 388 -17.37 4.03 -1.11
CA GLY A 388 -16.66 5.18 -0.54
C GLY A 388 -15.87 5.98 -1.58
N LEU A 389 -15.28 5.33 -2.58
CA LEU A 389 -14.61 6.01 -3.68
C LEU A 389 -15.59 6.80 -4.54
N LYS A 390 -16.75 6.24 -4.85
CA LYS A 390 -17.82 6.96 -5.59
C LYS A 390 -18.34 8.16 -4.80
N ASP A 391 -18.54 8.02 -3.49
CA ASP A 391 -18.95 9.10 -2.59
C ASP A 391 -17.87 10.20 -2.50
N ALA A 392 -16.59 9.82 -2.59
CA ALA A 392 -15.47 10.77 -2.65
C ALA A 392 -15.29 11.46 -4.00
N GLY A 393 -16.13 11.14 -5.01
CA GLY A 393 -16.13 11.80 -6.32
C GLY A 393 -15.45 11.03 -7.45
N VAL A 394 -15.05 9.78 -7.24
CA VAL A 394 -14.59 8.89 -8.32
C VAL A 394 -15.76 8.63 -9.27
N ARG A 395 -15.57 8.99 -10.52
CA ARG A 395 -16.59 8.92 -11.56
C ARG A 395 -16.76 7.51 -12.14
N LYS A 396 -15.66 6.76 -12.23
CA LYS A 396 -15.63 5.46 -12.90
C LYS A 396 -14.73 4.49 -12.14
N THR A 397 -15.25 3.32 -11.86
CA THR A 397 -14.55 2.19 -11.26
C THR A 397 -14.52 1.03 -12.24
N VAL A 398 -13.32 0.50 -12.52
CA VAL A 398 -13.08 -0.53 -13.54
C VAL A 398 -12.32 -1.69 -12.92
N MET A 399 -12.63 -2.92 -13.32
CA MET A 399 -11.85 -4.10 -12.94
C MET A 399 -11.19 -4.71 -14.17
N LEU A 400 -9.90 -5.04 -14.06
CA LEU A 400 -9.15 -5.81 -15.04
C LEU A 400 -8.82 -7.18 -14.45
N THR A 401 -9.07 -8.26 -15.21
CA THR A 401 -8.79 -9.62 -14.74
C THR A 401 -8.45 -10.57 -15.89
N GLY A 402 -7.58 -11.56 -15.61
CA GLY A 402 -7.33 -12.69 -16.50
C GLY A 402 -8.40 -13.77 -16.44
N ASP A 403 -9.35 -13.68 -15.51
CA ASP A 403 -10.41 -14.69 -15.38
C ASP A 403 -11.40 -14.66 -16.54
N ALA A 404 -12.16 -15.76 -16.65
CA ALA A 404 -13.23 -15.88 -17.64
C ALA A 404 -14.37 -14.88 -17.38
N GLU A 405 -15.02 -14.47 -18.48
CA GLU A 405 -16.12 -13.50 -18.50
C GLU A 405 -17.22 -13.73 -17.42
N PRO A 406 -17.72 -14.97 -17.18
CA PRO A 406 -18.76 -15.18 -16.16
C PRO A 406 -18.31 -14.84 -14.74
N VAL A 407 -17.02 -15.13 -14.40
CA VAL A 407 -16.43 -14.81 -13.09
C VAL A 407 -16.31 -13.32 -12.91
N ALA A 408 -15.73 -12.64 -13.90
CA ALA A 408 -15.54 -11.20 -13.88
C ALA A 408 -16.89 -10.45 -13.75
N LYS A 409 -17.90 -10.88 -14.48
CA LYS A 409 -19.25 -10.32 -14.43
C LYS A 409 -19.88 -10.47 -13.05
N ALA A 410 -19.77 -11.65 -12.44
CA ALA A 410 -20.33 -11.92 -11.11
C ALA A 410 -19.67 -11.03 -10.03
N VAL A 411 -18.34 -10.96 -10.00
CA VAL A 411 -17.58 -10.13 -9.05
C VAL A 411 -17.86 -8.65 -9.27
N SER A 412 -17.90 -8.19 -10.52
CA SER A 412 -18.22 -6.80 -10.86
C SER A 412 -19.61 -6.38 -10.38
N ALA A 413 -20.60 -7.24 -10.56
CA ALA A 413 -21.97 -7.00 -10.10
C ALA A 413 -22.08 -7.00 -8.57
N GLU A 414 -21.41 -7.93 -7.88
CA GLU A 414 -21.36 -8.00 -6.42
C GLU A 414 -20.75 -6.74 -5.79
N LEU A 415 -19.67 -6.23 -6.40
CA LEU A 415 -18.95 -5.05 -5.91
C LEU A 415 -19.58 -3.72 -6.36
N GLY A 416 -20.48 -3.74 -7.35
CA GLY A 416 -21.08 -2.52 -7.92
C GLY A 416 -20.10 -1.69 -8.73
N LEU A 417 -19.19 -2.35 -9.47
CA LEU A 417 -18.26 -1.69 -10.39
C LEU A 417 -18.98 -1.20 -11.65
N ASP A 418 -18.44 -0.14 -12.28
CA ASP A 418 -19.07 0.46 -13.47
C ASP A 418 -18.71 -0.28 -14.76
N GLU A 419 -17.51 -0.91 -14.79
CA GLU A 419 -16.99 -1.61 -15.96
C GLU A 419 -16.04 -2.73 -15.53
N TYR A 420 -15.91 -3.77 -16.35
CA TYR A 420 -14.90 -4.81 -16.18
C TYR A 420 -14.40 -5.30 -17.54
N HIS A 421 -13.16 -5.81 -17.55
CA HIS A 421 -12.56 -6.48 -18.69
C HIS A 421 -11.99 -7.82 -18.24
N ALA A 422 -12.38 -8.89 -18.93
CA ALA A 422 -12.08 -10.28 -18.59
C ALA A 422 -11.12 -10.92 -19.61
N GLY A 423 -10.50 -12.03 -19.24
CA GLY A 423 -9.64 -12.82 -20.12
C GLY A 423 -8.36 -12.11 -20.56
N LEU A 424 -7.89 -11.11 -19.80
CA LEU A 424 -6.76 -10.27 -20.16
C LEU A 424 -5.42 -10.95 -19.83
N LEU A 425 -4.50 -10.92 -20.78
CA LEU A 425 -3.09 -11.16 -20.54
C LEU A 425 -2.41 -9.90 -19.96
N PRO A 426 -1.21 -10.01 -19.37
CA PRO A 426 -0.52 -8.83 -18.79
C PRO A 426 -0.34 -7.67 -19.77
N GLY A 427 -0.08 -7.95 -21.06
CA GLY A 427 0.01 -6.94 -22.11
C GLY A 427 -1.32 -6.24 -22.38
N ASP A 428 -2.41 -7.00 -22.43
CA ASP A 428 -3.75 -6.49 -22.70
C ASP A 428 -4.22 -5.54 -21.56
N LYS A 429 -3.79 -5.81 -20.32
CA LYS A 429 -4.07 -4.89 -19.20
C LYS A 429 -3.45 -3.51 -19.42
N VAL A 430 -2.22 -3.45 -19.96
CA VAL A 430 -1.56 -2.19 -20.29
C VAL A 430 -2.33 -1.44 -21.37
N ASP A 431 -2.76 -2.13 -22.43
CA ASP A 431 -3.53 -1.53 -23.53
C ASP A 431 -4.89 -0.98 -23.04
N GLN A 432 -5.54 -1.68 -22.11
CA GLN A 432 -6.76 -1.17 -21.48
C GLN A 432 -6.51 0.10 -20.67
N ILE A 433 -5.41 0.17 -19.92
CA ILE A 433 -5.03 1.39 -19.18
C ILE A 433 -4.77 2.54 -20.17
N GLU A 434 -4.07 2.32 -21.28
CA GLU A 434 -3.84 3.35 -22.29
C GLU A 434 -5.18 3.87 -22.86
N THR A 435 -6.11 2.98 -23.14
CA THR A 435 -7.45 3.35 -23.61
C THR A 435 -8.20 4.21 -22.59
N LEU A 436 -8.15 3.83 -21.31
CA LEU A 436 -8.77 4.59 -20.23
C LEU A 436 -8.08 5.94 -19.99
N LEU A 437 -6.74 6.00 -20.11
CA LEU A 437 -5.98 7.25 -20.04
C LEU A 437 -6.36 8.23 -21.16
N ALA A 438 -6.58 7.72 -22.37
CA ALA A 438 -7.02 8.53 -23.51
C ALA A 438 -8.45 9.06 -23.34
N ALA A 439 -9.30 8.34 -22.60
CA ALA A 439 -10.72 8.68 -22.36
C ALA A 439 -10.95 9.56 -21.11
N LYS A 440 -9.90 9.90 -20.36
CA LYS A 440 -10.03 10.73 -19.15
C LYS A 440 -10.37 12.20 -19.48
N ARG A 441 -11.07 12.86 -18.56
CA ARG A 441 -11.39 14.28 -18.68
C ARG A 441 -10.15 15.17 -18.48
N PRO A 442 -10.15 16.42 -18.97
CA PRO A 442 -9.07 17.36 -18.68
C PRO A 442 -8.86 17.51 -17.16
N LYS A 443 -7.62 17.38 -16.70
CA LYS A 443 -7.21 17.45 -15.28
C LYS A 443 -7.69 16.29 -14.38
N GLU A 444 -8.31 15.27 -14.94
CA GLU A 444 -8.67 14.03 -14.25
C GLU A 444 -7.46 13.09 -14.27
N ASN A 445 -7.23 12.37 -13.19
CA ASN A 445 -6.21 11.34 -13.08
C ASN A 445 -6.84 9.94 -13.04
N LEU A 446 -6.07 8.97 -13.50
CA LEU A 446 -6.39 7.54 -13.39
C LEU A 446 -5.47 6.91 -12.33
N ALA A 447 -6.07 6.26 -11.34
CA ALA A 447 -5.35 5.42 -10.39
C ALA A 447 -5.53 3.95 -10.75
N PHE A 448 -4.44 3.18 -10.66
CA PHE A 448 -4.48 1.72 -10.75
C PHE A 448 -4.12 1.10 -9.40
N VAL A 449 -4.89 0.12 -8.97
CA VAL A 449 -4.72 -0.60 -7.70
C VAL A 449 -4.48 -2.07 -8.02
N GLY A 450 -3.33 -2.61 -7.60
CA GLY A 450 -2.93 -3.99 -7.87
C GLY A 450 -2.08 -4.59 -6.73
N ASP A 451 -1.76 -5.88 -6.81
CA ASP A 451 -0.93 -6.57 -5.82
C ASP A 451 0.58 -6.30 -6.00
N GLY A 452 0.97 -5.78 -7.14
CA GLY A 452 2.28 -5.20 -7.42
C GLY A 452 3.25 -6.06 -8.21
N ILE A 453 3.30 -7.36 -8.07
CA ILE A 453 4.33 -8.18 -8.72
C ILE A 453 4.00 -8.38 -10.22
N ASN A 454 2.79 -8.80 -10.51
CA ASN A 454 2.34 -9.07 -11.88
C ASN A 454 1.89 -7.81 -12.62
N ASP A 455 1.51 -6.78 -11.87
CA ASP A 455 0.94 -5.55 -12.40
C ASP A 455 1.95 -4.38 -12.48
N ALA A 456 3.24 -4.63 -12.24
CA ALA A 456 4.27 -3.59 -12.27
C ALA A 456 4.26 -2.71 -13.53
N PRO A 457 4.10 -3.24 -14.76
CA PRO A 457 3.98 -2.43 -15.96
C PRO A 457 2.74 -1.52 -15.95
N VAL A 458 1.62 -2.03 -15.45
CA VAL A 458 0.34 -1.33 -15.37
C VAL A 458 0.39 -0.23 -14.30
N LEU A 459 0.96 -0.55 -13.12
CA LEU A 459 1.17 0.38 -12.01
C LEU A 459 2.04 1.57 -12.41
N SER A 460 3.11 1.32 -13.18
CA SER A 460 4.01 2.39 -13.65
C SER A 460 3.38 3.27 -14.73
N ARG A 461 2.40 2.76 -15.45
CA ARG A 461 1.74 3.47 -16.55
C ARG A 461 0.62 4.37 -16.10
N ALA A 462 -0.08 4.03 -15.01
CA ALA A 462 -1.13 4.86 -14.42
C ALA A 462 -0.61 6.22 -13.92
N ASP A 463 -1.46 7.25 -13.87
CA ASP A 463 -1.08 8.54 -13.26
C ASP A 463 -0.75 8.34 -11.76
N VAL A 464 -1.49 7.44 -11.07
CA VAL A 464 -1.22 7.03 -9.68
C VAL A 464 -1.28 5.52 -9.59
N GLY A 465 -0.15 4.89 -9.26
CA GLY A 465 -0.09 3.44 -8.98
C GLY A 465 -0.19 3.16 -7.47
N ILE A 466 -1.08 2.26 -7.08
CA ILE A 466 -1.31 1.86 -5.68
C ILE A 466 -1.08 0.36 -5.58
N ALA A 467 -0.06 -0.06 -4.82
CA ALA A 467 0.18 -1.47 -4.55
C ALA A 467 -0.48 -1.89 -3.24
N MET A 468 -1.15 -3.04 -3.27
CA MET A 468 -1.80 -3.68 -2.13
C MET A 468 -0.91 -4.78 -1.55
N GLY A 469 -0.92 -4.92 -0.22
CA GLY A 469 -0.35 -6.07 0.50
C GLY A 469 1.10 -5.92 0.97
N ALA A 470 1.46 -6.70 1.99
CA ALA A 470 2.77 -6.72 2.63
C ALA A 470 3.88 -7.31 1.73
N LEU A 471 3.53 -8.24 0.84
CA LEU A 471 4.45 -8.89 -0.10
C LEU A 471 4.77 -8.05 -1.35
N GLY A 472 4.08 -6.91 -1.55
CA GLY A 472 4.34 -5.96 -2.64
C GLY A 472 5.68 -5.21 -2.50
N SER A 473 6.64 -5.69 -1.69
CA SER A 473 7.93 -5.01 -1.50
C SER A 473 8.72 -4.88 -2.80
N ASP A 474 8.64 -5.85 -3.69
CA ASP A 474 9.38 -5.84 -4.96
C ASP A 474 8.72 -4.92 -5.99
N ALA A 475 7.41 -4.69 -5.89
CA ALA A 475 6.68 -3.73 -6.71
C ALA A 475 6.83 -2.28 -6.23
N VAL A 476 7.37 -2.06 -5.05
CA VAL A 476 7.55 -0.73 -4.45
C VAL A 476 8.34 0.21 -5.35
N SER A 477 9.25 -0.31 -6.18
CA SER A 477 10.01 0.47 -7.15
C SER A 477 9.13 1.12 -8.22
N TYR A 478 7.99 0.52 -8.53
CA TYR A 478 7.09 0.91 -9.63
C TYR A 478 5.79 1.59 -9.16
N THR A 479 5.54 1.66 -7.85
CA THR A 479 4.30 2.22 -7.31
C THR A 479 4.47 3.63 -6.76
N HIS A 480 3.38 4.36 -6.71
CA HIS A 480 3.30 5.72 -6.17
C HIS A 480 2.73 5.74 -4.74
N LEU A 481 1.91 4.77 -4.42
CA LEU A 481 1.29 4.55 -3.13
C LEU A 481 1.30 3.06 -2.81
N ARG A 482 1.40 2.73 -1.52
CA ARG A 482 1.25 1.38 -1.02
C ARG A 482 0.17 1.40 0.07
N ALA A 483 -0.80 0.51 -0.04
CA ALA A 483 -1.81 0.25 0.99
C ALA A 483 -1.61 -1.18 1.53
N HIS A 484 -1.71 -1.33 2.84
CA HIS A 484 -1.63 -2.60 3.55
C HIS A 484 -3.00 -3.15 3.89
#